data_fa82656ab3f1167de5fc73801aff378f
#
_entry.id   fa82656ab3f1167de5fc73801aff378f
#
_cell.length_a   1.000
_cell.length_b   1.000
_cell.length_c   1.000
_cell.angle_alpha   90.00
_cell.angle_beta   90.00
_cell.angle_gamma   90.00
#
_symmetry.space_group_name_H-M   'P 1'
#
loop_
_entity.id
_entity.type
_entity.pdbx_description
1 polymer ?
#
loop_
_entity_poly.entity_id
_entity_poly.type
_entity_poly.pdbx_seq_one_letter_code
_entity_poly.pdbx_strand_id
1 'polypeptide(L)'
;MSLKKKIVIVDDHRLFLEGMDGILASVEDFAIVGRAYSAESAIGVIRMARPHLVILDITMPDMNGIDVTKIIKLDLPDTKVLILTMHLHRRMIIEAVKAGADGYLLKDSDSKEVIDAVKIVLSGLIYLSPPVSTLIVRDYIRKLDMPIPDSAHLNDLSVREREVLSLISEGADTRMICQRLCISRNTVDSHRRSLMQKLGCENLTDLMRFAIREGAVNLDE
;
A
#
# COMPACT_ATOMS: atom_id res chain seq x y z
N MET A 1 -11.28 -12.25 34.44
CA MET A 1 -10.74 -13.04 33.28
C MET A 1 -10.74 -12.09 32.09
N SER A 2 -9.58 -11.77 31.54
CA SER A 2 -9.49 -10.97 30.31
C SER A 2 -10.10 -11.79 29.16
N LEU A 3 -10.93 -11.14 28.34
CA LEU A 3 -11.48 -11.79 27.15
C LEU A 3 -10.33 -12.06 26.17
N LYS A 4 -10.12 -13.34 25.81
CA LYS A 4 -9.10 -13.73 24.86
C LYS A 4 -9.29 -13.02 23.51
N LYS A 5 -8.21 -12.65 22.88
CA LYS A 5 -8.21 -12.04 21.54
C LYS A 5 -8.48 -13.10 20.49
N LYS A 6 -9.59 -12.97 19.77
CA LYS A 6 -10.00 -13.87 18.71
C LYS A 6 -9.14 -13.66 17.47
N ILE A 7 -8.55 -14.71 16.93
CA ILE A 7 -7.69 -14.68 15.75
C ILE A 7 -8.22 -15.66 14.71
N VAL A 8 -8.26 -15.25 13.45
CA VAL A 8 -8.47 -16.11 12.29
C VAL A 8 -7.18 -16.15 11.49
N ILE A 9 -6.82 -17.35 11.01
CA ILE A 9 -5.62 -17.54 10.17
C ILE A 9 -6.06 -18.01 8.78
N VAL A 10 -5.50 -17.39 7.74
CA VAL A 10 -5.85 -17.66 6.35
C VAL A 10 -4.57 -17.91 5.55
N ASP A 11 -4.40 -19.12 5.05
CA ASP A 11 -3.26 -19.53 4.22
C ASP A 11 -3.65 -20.80 3.45
N ASP A 12 -3.24 -20.94 2.20
CA ASP A 12 -3.50 -22.16 1.42
C ASP A 12 -2.52 -23.30 1.74
N HIS A 13 -1.43 -23.01 2.50
CA HIS A 13 -0.44 -23.98 2.95
C HIS A 13 -0.83 -24.58 4.31
N ARG A 14 -1.39 -25.80 4.32
CA ARG A 14 -1.88 -26.47 5.55
C ARG A 14 -0.84 -26.62 6.66
N LEU A 15 0.38 -27.04 6.32
CA LEU A 15 1.46 -27.19 7.30
C LEU A 15 1.84 -25.87 7.95
N PHE A 16 1.75 -24.77 7.20
CA PHE A 16 2.02 -23.45 7.73
C PHE A 16 0.93 -23.04 8.75
N LEU A 17 -0.33 -23.31 8.46
CA LEU A 17 -1.44 -23.06 9.38
C LEU A 17 -1.31 -23.86 10.68
N GLU A 18 -0.92 -25.15 10.60
CA GLU A 18 -0.68 -25.99 11.79
C GLU A 18 0.48 -25.46 12.65
N GLY A 19 1.55 -24.99 12.00
CA GLY A 19 2.67 -24.35 12.69
C GLY A 19 2.27 -23.05 13.39
N MET A 20 1.52 -22.20 12.71
CA MET A 20 0.99 -20.95 13.28
C MET A 20 0.04 -21.19 14.45
N ASP A 21 -0.79 -22.23 14.37
CA ASP A 21 -1.63 -22.67 15.48
C ASP A 21 -0.81 -22.94 16.74
N GLY A 22 0.25 -23.76 16.60
CA GLY A 22 1.14 -24.09 17.73
C GLY A 22 1.79 -22.86 18.35
N ILE A 23 2.28 -21.93 17.49
CA ILE A 23 2.89 -20.69 17.94
C ILE A 23 1.89 -19.83 18.72
N LEU A 24 0.70 -19.58 18.16
CA LEU A 24 -0.28 -18.68 18.77
C LEU A 24 -0.99 -19.30 19.98
N ALA A 25 -1.20 -20.63 19.98
CA ALA A 25 -1.77 -21.34 21.13
C ALA A 25 -0.86 -21.31 22.37
N SER A 26 0.44 -21.05 22.22
CA SER A 26 1.36 -20.90 23.34
C SER A 26 1.11 -19.60 24.15
N VAL A 27 0.31 -18.68 23.63
CA VAL A 27 -0.02 -17.40 24.30
C VAL A 27 -1.42 -17.51 24.89
N GLU A 28 -1.53 -17.42 26.22
CA GLU A 28 -2.80 -17.62 26.95
C GLU A 28 -3.91 -16.63 26.55
N ASP A 29 -3.53 -15.40 26.16
CA ASP A 29 -4.45 -14.35 25.78
C ASP A 29 -5.02 -14.49 24.35
N PHE A 30 -4.55 -15.45 23.56
CA PHE A 30 -5.01 -15.66 22.19
C PHE A 30 -6.00 -16.83 22.09
N ALA A 31 -6.95 -16.71 21.17
CA ALA A 31 -7.89 -17.76 20.81
C ALA A 31 -8.03 -17.82 19.28
N ILE A 32 -7.58 -18.93 18.68
CA ILE A 32 -7.81 -19.17 17.26
C ILE A 32 -9.25 -19.64 17.09
N VAL A 33 -10.07 -18.80 16.46
CA VAL A 33 -11.52 -19.01 16.29
C VAL A 33 -11.90 -19.44 14.88
N GLY A 34 -10.96 -19.48 13.95
CA GLY A 34 -11.20 -19.94 12.59
C GLY A 34 -9.91 -20.11 11.78
N ARG A 35 -9.99 -20.99 10.78
CA ARG A 35 -8.96 -21.22 9.77
C ARG A 35 -9.62 -21.25 8.41
N ALA A 36 -8.94 -20.73 7.40
CA ALA A 36 -9.38 -20.81 6.03
C ALA A 36 -8.20 -21.12 5.11
N TYR A 37 -8.48 -21.85 4.04
CA TYR A 37 -7.48 -22.33 3.09
C TYR A 37 -7.63 -21.68 1.71
N SER A 38 -8.55 -20.72 1.59
CA SER A 38 -8.81 -19.94 0.39
C SER A 38 -9.43 -18.61 0.77
N ALA A 39 -9.35 -17.62 -0.10
CA ALA A 39 -9.96 -16.31 0.13
C ALA A 39 -11.48 -16.39 0.25
N GLU A 40 -12.13 -17.20 -0.59
CA GLU A 40 -13.59 -17.39 -0.55
C GLU A 40 -14.04 -17.95 0.81
N SER A 41 -13.40 -19.00 1.30
CA SER A 41 -13.70 -19.57 2.61
C SER A 41 -13.37 -18.60 3.76
N ALA A 42 -12.31 -17.81 3.61
CA ALA A 42 -11.89 -16.83 4.60
C ALA A 42 -12.95 -15.78 4.89
N ILE A 43 -13.58 -15.22 3.85
CA ILE A 43 -14.60 -14.18 4.00
C ILE A 43 -15.78 -14.70 4.84
N GLY A 44 -16.24 -15.92 4.57
CA GLY A 44 -17.31 -16.57 5.35
C GLY A 44 -16.93 -16.78 6.82
N VAL A 45 -15.74 -17.35 7.07
CA VAL A 45 -15.23 -17.60 8.42
C VAL A 45 -15.06 -16.29 9.19
N ILE A 46 -14.49 -15.25 8.59
CA ILE A 46 -14.21 -13.97 9.22
C ILE A 46 -15.53 -13.26 9.61
N ARG A 47 -16.52 -13.23 8.69
CA ARG A 47 -17.83 -12.62 8.97
C ARG A 47 -18.55 -13.28 10.15
N MET A 48 -18.48 -14.62 10.23
CA MET A 48 -19.11 -15.39 11.30
C MET A 48 -18.37 -15.26 12.63
N ALA A 49 -17.05 -15.37 12.63
CA ALA A 49 -16.23 -15.35 13.83
C ALA A 49 -16.06 -13.95 14.45
N ARG A 50 -16.16 -12.89 13.61
CA ARG A 50 -15.86 -11.51 13.98
C ARG A 50 -14.59 -11.40 14.82
N PRO A 51 -13.42 -11.73 14.25
CA PRO A 51 -12.16 -11.78 14.98
C PRO A 51 -11.65 -10.39 15.30
N HIS A 52 -10.76 -10.30 16.30
CA HIS A 52 -10.01 -9.07 16.56
C HIS A 52 -8.84 -8.90 15.57
N LEU A 53 -8.29 -10.02 15.08
CA LEU A 53 -7.18 -10.06 14.14
C LEU A 53 -7.38 -11.16 13.10
N VAL A 54 -7.05 -10.85 11.86
CA VAL A 54 -6.87 -11.83 10.78
C VAL A 54 -5.39 -11.85 10.40
N ILE A 55 -4.78 -13.03 10.44
CA ILE A 55 -3.46 -13.27 9.82
C ILE A 55 -3.73 -13.84 8.45
N LEU A 56 -3.21 -13.19 7.41
CA LEU A 56 -3.66 -13.41 6.04
C LEU A 56 -2.47 -13.50 5.08
N ASP A 57 -2.37 -14.63 4.37
CA ASP A 57 -1.44 -14.73 3.24
C ASP A 57 -1.89 -13.85 2.07
N ILE A 58 -0.91 -13.27 1.36
CA ILE A 58 -1.18 -12.52 0.12
C ILE A 58 -1.45 -13.47 -1.05
N THR A 59 -0.66 -14.53 -1.16
CA THR A 59 -0.61 -15.37 -2.34
C THR A 59 -1.53 -16.58 -2.18
N MET A 60 -2.77 -16.42 -2.59
CA MET A 60 -3.74 -17.51 -2.65
C MET A 60 -4.23 -17.73 -4.08
N PRO A 61 -4.61 -18.95 -4.46
CA PRO A 61 -4.92 -19.29 -5.85
C PRO A 61 -6.22 -18.67 -6.39
N ASP A 62 -7.19 -18.38 -5.51
CA ASP A 62 -8.53 -17.89 -5.87
C ASP A 62 -8.65 -16.36 -5.86
N MET A 63 -8.06 -15.70 -4.88
CA MET A 63 -8.09 -14.23 -4.75
C MET A 63 -6.87 -13.75 -3.96
N ASN A 64 -6.32 -12.59 -4.33
CA ASN A 64 -5.21 -11.99 -3.62
C ASN A 64 -5.62 -11.51 -2.22
N GLY A 65 -4.78 -11.79 -1.20
CA GLY A 65 -5.03 -11.38 0.18
C GLY A 65 -5.18 -9.87 0.37
N ILE A 66 -4.63 -9.05 -0.53
CA ILE A 66 -4.84 -7.59 -0.51
C ILE A 66 -6.30 -7.24 -0.79
N ASP A 67 -6.96 -7.96 -1.72
CA ASP A 67 -8.38 -7.73 -2.01
C ASP A 67 -9.26 -8.26 -0.88
N VAL A 68 -8.90 -9.39 -0.27
CA VAL A 68 -9.53 -9.86 0.98
C VAL A 68 -9.42 -8.81 2.09
N THR A 69 -8.26 -8.17 2.23
CA THR A 69 -8.05 -7.07 3.20
C THR A 69 -9.03 -5.93 2.98
N LYS A 70 -9.23 -5.49 1.74
CA LYS A 70 -10.22 -4.44 1.42
C LYS A 70 -11.65 -4.83 1.84
N ILE A 71 -12.04 -6.09 1.56
CA ILE A 71 -13.36 -6.61 1.95
C ILE A 71 -13.49 -6.63 3.47
N ILE A 72 -12.47 -7.10 4.20
CA ILE A 72 -12.49 -7.12 5.67
C ILE A 72 -12.65 -5.70 6.22
N LYS A 73 -11.90 -4.73 5.70
CA LYS A 73 -11.95 -3.34 6.18
C LYS A 73 -13.27 -2.63 5.87
N LEU A 74 -13.96 -3.04 4.81
CA LEU A 74 -15.32 -2.56 4.50
C LEU A 74 -16.38 -3.18 5.43
N ASP A 75 -16.31 -4.49 5.64
CA ASP A 75 -17.34 -5.22 6.41
C ASP A 75 -17.14 -5.13 7.93
N LEU A 76 -15.88 -5.14 8.38
CA LEU A 76 -15.45 -5.21 9.77
C LEU A 76 -14.27 -4.24 10.01
N PRO A 77 -14.48 -2.92 10.02
CA PRO A 77 -13.42 -1.90 10.05
C PRO A 77 -12.52 -2.00 11.29
N ASP A 78 -13.05 -2.50 12.42
CA ASP A 78 -12.29 -2.68 13.67
C ASP A 78 -11.38 -3.92 13.66
N THR A 79 -11.63 -4.87 12.76
CA THR A 79 -10.81 -6.07 12.64
C THR A 79 -9.44 -5.71 12.10
N LYS A 80 -8.39 -6.09 12.84
CA LYS A 80 -7.00 -5.89 12.43
C LYS A 80 -6.59 -6.92 11.39
N VAL A 81 -5.71 -6.53 10.47
CA VAL A 81 -5.18 -7.41 9.42
C VAL A 81 -3.66 -7.40 9.46
N LEU A 82 -3.06 -8.55 9.76
CA LEU A 82 -1.63 -8.80 9.67
C LEU A 82 -1.36 -9.64 8.41
N ILE A 83 -0.74 -9.04 7.43
CA ILE A 83 -0.31 -9.73 6.21
C ILE A 83 0.91 -10.58 6.52
N LEU A 84 0.89 -11.81 6.01
CA LEU A 84 1.98 -12.76 6.11
C LEU A 84 2.34 -13.29 4.72
N THR A 85 3.60 -13.22 4.31
CA THR A 85 4.01 -13.55 2.94
C THR A 85 5.46 -14.02 2.84
N MET A 86 5.77 -14.80 1.81
CA MET A 86 7.15 -15.17 1.45
C MET A 86 7.89 -14.07 0.69
N HIS A 87 7.20 -13.04 0.21
CA HIS A 87 7.75 -12.11 -0.77
C HIS A 87 7.94 -10.70 -0.22
N LEU A 88 9.17 -10.17 -0.36
CA LEU A 88 9.53 -8.80 -0.04
C LEU A 88 9.40 -7.92 -1.29
N HIS A 89 8.18 -7.73 -1.79
CA HIS A 89 7.92 -6.88 -2.94
C HIS A 89 7.33 -5.53 -2.56
N ARG A 90 8.08 -4.46 -2.83
CA ARG A 90 7.70 -3.08 -2.54
C ARG A 90 6.25 -2.74 -2.94
N ARG A 91 5.85 -3.10 -4.16
CA ARG A 91 4.52 -2.80 -4.68
C ARG A 91 3.43 -3.47 -3.83
N MET A 92 3.61 -4.74 -3.47
CA MET A 92 2.67 -5.48 -2.64
C MET A 92 2.53 -4.87 -1.24
N ILE A 93 3.65 -4.46 -0.63
CA ILE A 93 3.64 -3.80 0.68
C ILE A 93 2.81 -2.51 0.63
N ILE A 94 3.06 -1.66 -0.37
CA ILE A 94 2.33 -0.40 -0.52
C ILE A 94 0.84 -0.65 -0.78
N GLU A 95 0.49 -1.62 -1.62
CA GLU A 95 -0.89 -1.97 -1.91
C GLU A 95 -1.60 -2.55 -0.67
N ALA A 96 -0.92 -3.38 0.14
CA ALA A 96 -1.45 -3.91 1.39
C ALA A 96 -1.74 -2.80 2.42
N VAL A 97 -0.81 -1.86 2.60
CA VAL A 97 -1.01 -0.71 3.49
C VAL A 97 -2.15 0.18 3.00
N LYS A 98 -2.25 0.46 1.68
CA LYS A 98 -3.38 1.20 1.09
C LYS A 98 -4.71 0.48 1.24
N ALA A 99 -4.72 -0.86 1.24
CA ALA A 99 -5.90 -1.67 1.50
C ALA A 99 -6.33 -1.64 2.98
N GLY A 100 -5.50 -1.07 3.86
CA GLY A 100 -5.78 -0.93 5.29
C GLY A 100 -5.17 -2.04 6.14
N ALA A 101 -4.16 -2.78 5.66
CA ALA A 101 -3.43 -3.73 6.49
C ALA A 101 -2.77 -3.01 7.68
N ASP A 102 -2.91 -3.58 8.89
CA ASP A 102 -2.34 -3.06 10.13
C ASP A 102 -0.94 -3.61 10.39
N GLY A 103 -0.50 -4.61 9.62
CA GLY A 103 0.86 -5.14 9.73
C GLY A 103 1.28 -5.94 8.51
N TYR A 104 2.61 -6.11 8.38
CA TYR A 104 3.23 -6.86 7.30
C TYR A 104 4.44 -7.64 7.85
N LEU A 105 4.38 -8.96 7.79
CA LEU A 105 5.35 -9.90 8.33
C LEU A 105 5.79 -10.89 7.25
N LEU A 106 7.04 -11.32 7.29
CA LEU A 106 7.54 -12.36 6.39
C LEU A 106 7.31 -13.75 7.01
N LYS A 107 7.03 -14.76 6.18
CA LYS A 107 6.78 -16.16 6.63
C LYS A 107 8.05 -16.85 7.16
N ASP A 108 9.24 -16.31 6.92
CA ASP A 108 10.52 -16.77 7.47
C ASP A 108 10.84 -16.17 8.86
N SER A 109 9.95 -15.34 9.39
CA SER A 109 10.07 -14.79 10.75
C SER A 109 9.98 -15.89 11.81
N ASP A 110 10.72 -15.72 12.90
CA ASP A 110 10.67 -16.65 14.04
C ASP A 110 9.36 -16.54 14.85
N SER A 111 9.10 -17.54 15.69
CA SER A 111 7.87 -17.59 16.51
C SER A 111 7.72 -16.39 17.44
N LYS A 112 8.82 -15.84 17.95
CA LYS A 112 8.81 -14.68 18.84
C LYS A 112 8.37 -13.43 18.07
N GLU A 113 8.94 -13.23 16.88
CA GLU A 113 8.58 -12.11 16.03
C GLU A 113 7.09 -12.15 15.63
N VAL A 114 6.57 -13.34 15.31
CA VAL A 114 5.12 -13.54 15.04
C VAL A 114 4.27 -13.08 16.22
N ILE A 115 4.59 -13.55 17.44
CA ILE A 115 3.84 -13.20 18.65
C ILE A 115 3.92 -11.70 18.94
N ASP A 116 5.09 -11.10 18.78
CA ASP A 116 5.29 -9.66 19.01
C ASP A 116 4.51 -8.83 17.97
N ALA A 117 4.54 -9.22 16.71
CA ALA A 117 3.76 -8.60 15.64
C ALA A 117 2.25 -8.62 15.95
N VAL A 118 1.72 -9.78 16.36
CA VAL A 118 0.31 -9.94 16.74
C VAL A 118 -0.06 -9.02 17.90
N LYS A 119 0.76 -8.95 18.94
CA LYS A 119 0.53 -8.07 20.10
C LYS A 119 0.53 -6.59 19.72
N ILE A 120 1.50 -6.18 18.90
CA ILE A 120 1.63 -4.79 18.43
C ILE A 120 0.41 -4.40 17.60
N VAL A 121 0.00 -5.23 16.64
CA VAL A 121 -1.17 -4.97 15.80
C VAL A 121 -2.47 -4.93 16.62
N LEU A 122 -2.64 -5.85 17.58
CA LEU A 122 -3.78 -5.85 18.49
C LEU A 122 -3.83 -4.65 19.45
N SER A 123 -2.68 -4.01 19.71
CA SER A 123 -2.63 -2.73 20.46
C SER A 123 -3.04 -1.51 19.63
N GLY A 124 -3.26 -1.68 18.33
CA GLY A 124 -3.65 -0.61 17.40
C GLY A 124 -2.47 0.08 16.70
N LEU A 125 -1.24 -0.40 16.90
CA LEU A 125 -0.06 0.09 16.20
C LEU A 125 0.17 -0.69 14.90
N ILE A 126 0.87 -0.06 13.94
CA ILE A 126 1.29 -0.72 12.71
C ILE A 126 2.57 -1.52 12.98
N TYR A 127 2.62 -2.77 12.50
CA TYR A 127 3.81 -3.59 12.53
C TYR A 127 4.37 -3.83 11.12
N LEU A 128 5.65 -3.52 10.94
CA LEU A 128 6.41 -3.89 9.74
C LEU A 128 7.66 -4.64 10.18
N SER A 129 7.86 -5.86 9.68
CA SER A 129 9.08 -6.60 9.99
C SER A 129 10.34 -5.80 9.59
N PRO A 130 11.50 -6.02 10.22
CA PRO A 130 12.71 -5.22 9.96
C PRO A 130 13.12 -5.16 8.49
N PRO A 131 13.05 -6.24 7.68
CA PRO A 131 13.33 -6.15 6.25
C PRO A 131 12.32 -5.27 5.50
N VAL A 132 11.03 -5.35 5.87
CA VAL A 132 9.95 -4.56 5.25
C VAL A 132 10.10 -3.08 5.57
N SER A 133 10.31 -2.73 6.84
CA SER A 133 10.51 -1.35 7.28
C SER A 133 11.76 -0.74 6.64
N THR A 134 12.86 -1.50 6.57
CA THR A 134 14.11 -1.07 5.90
C THR A 134 13.87 -0.76 4.42
N LEU A 135 13.11 -1.63 3.71
CA LEU A 135 12.78 -1.42 2.30
C LEU A 135 11.99 -0.12 2.10
N ILE A 136 10.95 0.08 2.92
CA ILE A 136 10.09 1.27 2.83
C ILE A 136 10.86 2.55 3.14
N VAL A 137 11.66 2.55 4.22
CA VAL A 137 12.46 3.73 4.62
C VAL A 137 13.50 4.07 3.55
N ARG A 138 14.25 3.08 3.04
CA ARG A 138 15.22 3.30 1.95
C ARG A 138 14.54 3.85 0.69
N ASP A 139 13.39 3.33 0.34
CA ASP A 139 12.64 3.80 -0.81
C ASP A 139 12.12 5.23 -0.61
N TYR A 140 11.68 5.55 0.61
CA TYR A 140 11.25 6.90 0.96
C TYR A 140 12.43 7.88 0.89
N ILE A 141 13.57 7.55 1.49
CA ILE A 141 14.80 8.36 1.44
C ILE A 141 15.23 8.53 -0.02
N ARG A 142 15.31 7.44 -0.80
CA ARG A 142 15.65 7.51 -2.22
C ARG A 142 14.73 8.45 -3.00
N LYS A 143 13.46 8.51 -2.65
CA LYS A 143 12.52 9.46 -3.27
C LYS A 143 12.72 10.90 -2.82
N LEU A 144 13.23 11.11 -1.61
CA LEU A 144 13.63 12.43 -1.13
C LEU A 144 14.97 12.86 -1.74
N ASP A 145 15.90 11.90 -1.88
CA ASP A 145 17.26 12.11 -2.41
C ASP A 145 17.32 12.04 -3.94
N MET A 146 16.23 11.66 -4.64
CA MET A 146 16.23 11.79 -6.10
C MET A 146 16.43 13.29 -6.41
N PRO A 147 17.60 13.70 -6.89
CA PRO A 147 17.79 15.07 -7.29
C PRO A 147 16.78 15.30 -8.42
N ILE A 148 15.86 16.19 -8.18
CA ILE A 148 15.27 16.88 -9.31
C ILE A 148 16.46 17.62 -9.87
N PRO A 149 16.80 17.45 -11.16
CA PRO A 149 17.96 18.11 -11.72
C PRO A 149 17.92 19.56 -11.29
N ASP A 150 18.97 20.04 -10.61
CA ASP A 150 19.14 21.45 -10.21
C ASP A 150 19.08 22.41 -11.44
N SER A 151 19.08 21.82 -12.64
CA SER A 151 18.98 22.48 -13.93
C SER A 151 17.56 22.56 -14.51
N ALA A 152 16.55 21.97 -13.85
CA ALA A 152 15.17 22.06 -14.34
C ALA A 152 14.55 23.40 -13.97
N HIS A 153 14.94 24.46 -14.66
CA HIS A 153 14.36 25.77 -14.44
C HIS A 153 12.99 25.86 -15.12
N LEU A 154 11.97 26.31 -14.38
CA LEU A 154 10.68 26.70 -14.98
C LEU A 154 10.87 27.72 -16.12
N ASN A 155 12.00 28.42 -16.12
CA ASN A 155 12.37 29.37 -17.14
C ASN A 155 12.68 28.72 -18.50
N ASP A 156 13.05 27.46 -18.55
CA ASP A 156 13.34 26.70 -19.78
C ASP A 156 12.07 26.18 -20.47
N LEU A 157 10.93 26.33 -19.80
CA LEU A 157 9.64 25.93 -20.36
C LEU A 157 9.06 27.02 -21.22
N SER A 158 8.58 26.64 -22.41
CA SER A 158 7.78 27.55 -23.24
C SER A 158 6.46 27.93 -22.50
N VAL A 159 5.83 29.00 -22.93
CA VAL A 159 4.53 29.43 -22.39
C VAL A 159 3.52 28.29 -22.45
N ARG A 160 3.49 27.55 -23.56
CA ARG A 160 2.57 26.42 -23.75
C ARG A 160 2.84 25.21 -22.80
N GLU A 161 4.11 24.95 -22.56
CA GLU A 161 4.51 23.88 -21.60
C GLU A 161 4.15 24.27 -20.17
N ARG A 162 4.29 25.54 -19.80
CA ARG A 162 3.84 26.02 -18.47
C ARG A 162 2.33 25.90 -18.29
N GLU A 163 1.53 26.27 -19.30
CA GLU A 163 0.07 26.13 -19.26
C GLU A 163 -0.33 24.65 -19.12
N VAL A 164 0.31 23.74 -19.86
CA VAL A 164 0.05 22.31 -19.74
C VAL A 164 0.47 21.78 -18.38
N LEU A 165 1.61 22.23 -17.83
CA LEU A 165 2.08 21.84 -16.49
C LEU A 165 1.13 22.31 -15.40
N SER A 166 0.64 23.55 -15.47
CA SER A 166 -0.36 24.09 -14.53
C SER A 166 -1.64 23.26 -14.53
N LEU A 167 -2.18 22.93 -15.69
CA LEU A 167 -3.39 22.12 -15.78
C LEU A 167 -3.19 20.68 -15.27
N ILE A 168 -2.01 20.09 -15.49
CA ILE A 168 -1.66 18.77 -14.92
C ILE A 168 -1.63 18.85 -13.40
N SER A 169 -1.09 19.89 -12.82
CA SER A 169 -1.01 20.08 -11.38
C SER A 169 -2.38 20.30 -10.73
N GLU A 170 -3.32 20.92 -11.44
CA GLU A 170 -4.74 21.04 -11.06
C GLU A 170 -5.52 19.71 -11.17
N GLY A 171 -4.87 18.63 -11.62
CA GLY A 171 -5.51 17.32 -11.81
C GLY A 171 -6.31 17.18 -13.10
N ALA A 172 -6.15 18.10 -14.06
CA ALA A 172 -6.86 18.05 -15.33
C ALA A 172 -6.44 16.82 -16.16
N ASP A 173 -7.41 16.08 -16.65
CA ASP A 173 -7.19 14.99 -17.60
C ASP A 173 -6.84 15.51 -19.00
N THR A 174 -6.40 14.61 -19.89
CA THR A 174 -6.02 14.97 -21.27
C THR A 174 -7.14 15.67 -22.03
N ARG A 175 -8.39 15.28 -21.79
CA ARG A 175 -9.56 15.85 -22.46
C ARG A 175 -9.81 17.29 -22.01
N MET A 176 -9.70 17.54 -20.72
CA MET A 176 -9.84 18.89 -20.15
C MET A 176 -8.72 19.81 -20.65
N ILE A 177 -7.48 19.33 -20.75
CA ILE A 177 -6.36 20.11 -21.29
C ILE A 177 -6.60 20.46 -22.75
N CYS A 178 -7.05 19.50 -23.58
CA CYS A 178 -7.41 19.76 -24.97
C CYS A 178 -8.48 20.85 -25.10
N GLN A 179 -9.50 20.81 -24.26
CA GLN A 179 -10.61 21.78 -24.26
C GLN A 179 -10.16 23.17 -23.80
N ARG A 180 -9.44 23.26 -22.67
CA ARG A 180 -9.00 24.56 -22.12
C ARG A 180 -7.97 25.26 -23.00
N LEU A 181 -7.06 24.51 -23.62
CA LEU A 181 -5.99 25.06 -24.44
C LEU A 181 -6.30 25.06 -25.93
N CYS A 182 -7.46 24.52 -26.35
CA CYS A 182 -7.87 24.42 -27.77
C CYS A 182 -6.82 23.73 -28.67
N ILE A 183 -6.22 22.61 -28.16
CA ILE A 183 -5.19 21.80 -28.84
C ILE A 183 -5.58 20.35 -28.96
N SER A 184 -4.96 19.64 -29.93
CA SER A 184 -5.21 18.23 -30.15
C SER A 184 -4.60 17.36 -29.04
N ARG A 185 -5.13 16.13 -28.86
CA ARG A 185 -4.56 15.13 -27.95
C ARG A 185 -3.09 14.85 -28.23
N ASN A 186 -2.73 14.70 -29.51
CA ASN A 186 -1.34 14.46 -29.91
C ASN A 186 -0.43 15.64 -29.49
N THR A 187 -0.93 16.86 -29.53
CA THR A 187 -0.22 18.06 -29.09
C THR A 187 0.01 18.06 -27.58
N VAL A 188 -1.03 17.66 -26.79
CA VAL A 188 -0.89 17.51 -25.33
C VAL A 188 0.14 16.44 -24.99
N ASP A 189 0.11 15.28 -25.66
CA ASP A 189 1.07 14.20 -25.46
C ASP A 189 2.50 14.60 -25.86
N SER A 190 2.65 15.46 -26.87
CA SER A 190 3.94 16.03 -27.25
C SER A 190 4.48 16.97 -26.17
N HIS A 191 3.65 17.88 -25.66
CA HIS A 191 4.04 18.79 -24.57
C HIS A 191 4.39 18.02 -23.29
N ARG A 192 3.63 16.97 -22.94
CA ARG A 192 3.95 16.10 -21.78
C ARG A 192 5.32 15.43 -21.93
N ARG A 193 5.64 14.89 -23.11
CA ARG A 193 6.95 14.30 -23.36
C ARG A 193 8.08 15.32 -23.25
N SER A 194 7.89 16.49 -23.83
CA SER A 194 8.86 17.59 -23.75
C SER A 194 9.06 18.06 -22.29
N LEU A 195 7.97 18.21 -21.53
CA LEU A 195 8.01 18.53 -20.10
C LEU A 195 8.80 17.50 -19.32
N MET A 196 8.47 16.20 -19.47
CA MET A 196 9.18 15.12 -18.77
C MET A 196 10.68 15.13 -19.10
N GLN A 197 11.04 15.34 -20.37
CA GLN A 197 12.44 15.42 -20.81
C GLN A 197 13.16 16.63 -20.20
N LYS A 198 12.57 17.82 -20.27
CA LYS A 198 13.16 19.07 -19.76
C LYS A 198 13.28 19.10 -18.24
N LEU A 199 12.30 18.50 -17.55
CA LEU A 199 12.23 18.46 -16.09
C LEU A 199 12.83 17.19 -15.49
N GLY A 200 13.38 16.28 -16.30
CA GLY A 200 13.99 15.03 -15.85
C GLY A 200 13.02 14.09 -15.17
N CYS A 201 11.71 14.17 -15.47
CA CYS A 201 10.66 13.34 -14.89
C CYS A 201 10.49 12.07 -15.71
N GLU A 202 10.45 10.90 -15.04
CA GLU A 202 10.27 9.61 -15.71
C GLU A 202 8.79 9.29 -16.01
N ASN A 203 7.86 9.91 -15.26
CA ASN A 203 6.44 9.64 -15.38
C ASN A 203 5.59 10.86 -14.95
N LEU A 204 4.27 10.77 -15.18
CA LEU A 204 3.33 11.84 -14.85
C LEU A 204 3.29 12.16 -13.35
N THR A 205 3.48 11.18 -12.49
CA THR A 205 3.49 11.38 -11.04
C THR A 205 4.69 12.22 -10.59
N ASP A 206 5.85 12.02 -11.20
CA ASP A 206 7.04 12.83 -10.93
C ASP A 206 6.84 14.26 -11.43
N LEU A 207 6.19 14.42 -12.58
CA LEU A 207 5.84 15.73 -13.13
C LEU A 207 4.86 16.49 -12.22
N MET A 208 3.85 15.81 -11.66
CA MET A 208 2.93 16.41 -10.67
C MET A 208 3.64 16.82 -9.39
N ARG A 209 4.54 15.97 -8.87
CA ARG A 209 5.34 16.33 -7.68
C ARG A 209 6.23 17.54 -7.92
N PHE A 210 6.86 17.60 -9.09
CA PHE A 210 7.66 18.75 -9.47
C PHE A 210 6.81 20.04 -9.48
N ALA A 211 5.63 20.00 -10.11
CA ALA A 211 4.73 21.14 -10.20
C ALA A 211 4.23 21.63 -8.81
N ILE A 212 3.92 20.72 -7.90
CA ILE A 212 3.51 21.06 -6.52
C ILE A 212 4.66 21.70 -5.74
N ARG A 213 5.87 21.14 -5.86
CA ARG A 213 7.04 21.65 -5.11
C ARG A 213 7.48 23.03 -5.56
N GLU A 214 7.47 23.30 -6.85
CA GLU A 214 7.89 24.59 -7.42
C GLU A 214 6.78 25.67 -7.32
N GLY A 215 5.70 25.39 -6.59
CA GLY A 215 4.62 26.37 -6.38
C GLY A 215 3.83 26.68 -7.66
N ALA A 216 3.86 25.78 -8.64
CA ALA A 216 3.02 25.91 -9.84
C ALA A 216 1.53 25.71 -9.53
N VAL A 217 1.20 25.34 -8.28
CA VAL A 217 -0.15 25.27 -7.72
C VAL A 217 -0.20 26.08 -6.45
N ASN A 218 -0.98 27.14 -6.42
CA ASN A 218 -1.43 27.75 -5.18
C ASN A 218 -2.43 26.77 -4.53
N LEU A 219 -2.04 26.14 -3.41
CA LEU A 219 -2.91 25.28 -2.60
C LEU A 219 -3.89 26.09 -1.72
N ASP A 220 -3.99 27.40 -1.93
CA ASP A 220 -4.87 28.31 -1.20
C ASP A 220 -5.98 28.85 -2.13
N GLU A 221 -6.97 27.98 -2.43
CA GLU A 221 -8.37 28.39 -2.73
C GLU A 221 -9.31 27.22 -2.48
#